data_e3e840e2baf7d3bf0dd02b0a370583ee
#
_entry.id   e3e840e2baf7d3bf0dd02b0a370583ee
#
_cell.length_a   1.000
_cell.length_b   1.000
_cell.length_c   1.000
_cell.angle_alpha   90.00
_cell.angle_beta   90.00
_cell.angle_gamma   90.00
#
_symmetry.space_group_name_H-M   'P 1'
#
loop_
_entity.id
_entity.type
_entity.pdbx_description
1 polymer ?
#
loop_
_entity_poly.entity_id
_entity_poly.type
_entity_poly.pdbx_seq_one_letter_code
_entity_poly.pdbx_strand_id
1 'polypeptide(L)'
;MHERNRRLLPQVFALLLFGCMSSQAASASADAAPVSAGAQLPDVILISLDTTRADHLSLYGYPLPTSPNLARFADRAVVFQKARTVVPLTGPSHASLFTSLYPHQHGLFRNGIPIREDIPTLAGMLAQQGYDTAAFVSGWTLKRKICGLDSGFRVYDEGFTQRYKFLNQERPAEEVTRAVADFLASGSYRRPLFLFIHYFDPHAPYRRHSVQWEELFDAAARIGWDIDKEVLAYDNEVAYMDHHLGSLLEILGSQGLMSNAIVWILGDHGESLGEHDYWGHGRRVYEQTLHVPMVLYAPGKMPDHAEIGELASTLDVLPTTLGLLGISPPPGHPLEGRDLSGYLASGKPLPAGRQYFETFKGTWRKFTRILAPEVPDEPSLLGCYEGHIKYILEADSNHIEIYDISVDTSETENLASQMGSGFSDAELLSWFHKGRSLEPVTVDLSTEDVNQLKSLGYIN
;
A
#
# COMPACT_ATOMS: atom_id res chain seq x y z
N MET A 1 78.02 6.67 47.09
CA MET A 1 79.10 5.75 46.63
C MET A 1 78.73 5.21 45.29
N HIS A 2 79.56 5.65 44.36
CA HIS A 2 79.92 5.07 43.09
C HIS A 2 78.80 4.76 42.08
N GLU A 3 78.73 5.57 41.04
CA GLU A 3 79.54 5.75 39.82
C GLU A 3 79.11 4.78 38.73
N ARG A 4 78.51 5.43 37.70
CA ARG A 4 79.00 5.58 36.27
C ARG A 4 79.05 4.29 35.46
N ASN A 5 78.32 4.26 34.36
CA ASN A 5 78.98 4.58 33.10
C ASN A 5 77.99 4.70 31.96
N ARG A 6 78.14 5.78 31.19
CA ARG A 6 77.55 6.09 29.88
C ARG A 6 78.11 5.16 28.80
N ARG A 7 77.34 4.79 27.83
CA ARG A 7 77.80 4.76 26.44
C ARG A 7 76.66 5.14 25.48
N LEU A 8 76.99 6.03 24.58
CA LEU A 8 76.19 6.67 23.57
C LEU A 8 76.23 5.86 22.24
N LEU A 9 75.14 5.92 21.51
CA LEU A 9 74.96 6.02 20.04
C LEU A 9 74.98 4.71 19.18
N PRO A 10 74.34 4.72 17.97
CA PRO A 10 73.61 5.75 17.26
C PRO A 10 72.20 5.39 16.77
N GLN A 11 71.49 6.44 16.45
CA GLN A 11 70.19 6.44 15.75
C GLN A 11 70.29 5.85 14.37
N VAL A 12 69.41 4.92 13.99
CA VAL A 12 69.06 4.60 12.60
C VAL A 12 67.61 4.99 12.40
N PHE A 13 67.42 6.07 11.64
CA PHE A 13 66.14 6.51 11.13
C PHE A 13 65.70 5.49 10.04
N ALA A 14 64.66 4.70 10.29
CA ALA A 14 63.95 3.97 9.27
C ALA A 14 62.64 4.73 9.01
N LEU A 15 62.54 5.46 7.88
CA LEU A 15 61.33 5.99 7.31
C LEU A 15 60.47 4.81 6.84
N LEU A 16 59.39 4.51 7.55
CA LEU A 16 58.32 3.70 7.08
C LEU A 16 57.28 4.62 6.39
N LEU A 17 57.34 4.65 5.07
CA LEU A 17 56.23 5.19 4.21
C LEU A 17 55.04 4.28 4.36
N PHE A 18 54.05 4.72 5.18
CA PHE A 18 52.73 4.14 5.14
C PHE A 18 52.02 4.63 3.88
N GLY A 19 51.99 3.80 2.84
CA GLY A 19 51.16 3.96 1.70
C GLY A 19 49.69 3.80 2.10
N CYS A 20 48.95 4.90 2.09
CA CYS A 20 47.51 4.91 2.22
C CYS A 20 46.90 4.29 0.96
N MET A 21 46.62 2.99 0.98
CA MET A 21 45.79 2.35 -0.02
C MET A 21 44.36 2.71 0.29
N SER A 22 43.84 3.75 -0.35
CA SER A 22 42.41 4.00 -0.46
C SER A 22 41.79 2.88 -1.28
N SER A 23 41.09 1.95 -0.57
CA SER A 23 40.21 1.01 -1.23
C SER A 23 39.00 1.81 -1.75
N GLN A 24 39.03 2.17 -3.01
CA GLN A 24 37.82 2.53 -3.75
C GLN A 24 36.98 1.26 -3.86
N ALA A 25 35.92 1.21 -3.02
CA ALA A 25 34.83 0.29 -3.26
C ALA A 25 34.21 0.70 -4.59
N ALA A 26 34.49 -0.07 -5.66
CA ALA A 26 33.79 0.05 -6.90
C ALA A 26 32.33 -0.32 -6.63
N SER A 27 31.45 0.66 -6.60
CA SER A 27 30.02 0.47 -6.75
C SER A 27 29.84 -0.08 -8.17
N ALA A 28 29.60 -1.37 -8.28
CA ALA A 28 29.10 -1.97 -9.50
C ALA A 28 27.67 -1.45 -9.70
N SER A 29 27.53 -0.36 -10.42
CA SER A 29 26.28 -0.04 -11.08
C SER A 29 26.07 -1.17 -12.09
N ALA A 30 25.09 -2.02 -11.84
CA ALA A 30 24.59 -2.92 -12.86
C ALA A 30 24.04 -2.03 -13.98
N ASP A 31 24.81 -1.90 -15.05
CA ASP A 31 24.32 -1.30 -16.28
C ASP A 31 23.10 -2.12 -16.72
N ALA A 32 21.91 -1.56 -16.51
CA ALA A 32 20.70 -2.07 -17.11
C ALA A 32 20.91 -2.04 -18.63
N ALA A 33 20.89 -3.19 -19.26
CA ALA A 33 21.02 -3.28 -20.71
C ALA A 33 19.97 -2.35 -21.35
N PRO A 34 20.35 -1.52 -22.33
CA PRO A 34 19.39 -0.62 -22.97
C PRO A 34 18.25 -1.45 -23.56
N VAL A 35 17.01 -1.10 -23.23
CA VAL A 35 15.82 -1.67 -23.84
C VAL A 35 16.01 -1.61 -25.35
N SER A 36 15.96 -2.76 -26.01
CA SER A 36 16.18 -2.84 -27.46
C SER A 36 15.20 -1.89 -28.16
N ALA A 37 15.72 -0.98 -28.98
CA ALA A 37 14.92 -0.03 -29.74
C ALA A 37 13.94 -0.81 -30.63
N GLY A 38 12.63 -0.88 -30.22
CA GLY A 38 11.59 -1.62 -30.93
C GLY A 38 10.68 -2.50 -30.05
N ALA A 39 11.04 -2.82 -28.80
CA ALA A 39 10.16 -3.57 -27.91
C ALA A 39 9.06 -2.62 -27.34
N GLN A 40 7.81 -2.98 -27.56
CA GLN A 40 6.69 -2.24 -26.98
C GLN A 40 6.74 -2.36 -25.45
N LEU A 41 6.72 -1.22 -24.74
CA LEU A 41 6.63 -1.21 -23.29
C LEU A 41 5.38 -1.98 -22.81
N PRO A 42 5.47 -2.73 -21.70
CA PRO A 42 4.29 -3.41 -21.12
C PRO A 42 3.20 -2.41 -20.73
N ASP A 43 1.94 -2.81 -20.81
CA ASP A 43 0.88 -2.09 -20.13
C ASP A 43 1.05 -2.25 -18.61
N VAL A 44 0.63 -1.26 -17.85
CA VAL A 44 0.63 -1.31 -16.38
C VAL A 44 -0.82 -1.25 -15.90
N ILE A 45 -1.24 -2.22 -15.12
CA ILE A 45 -2.60 -2.32 -14.59
C ILE A 45 -2.49 -2.43 -13.08
N LEU A 46 -3.12 -1.50 -12.37
CA LEU A 46 -3.14 -1.45 -10.92
C LEU A 46 -4.59 -1.55 -10.45
N ILE A 47 -4.91 -2.63 -9.76
CA ILE A 47 -6.26 -2.90 -9.22
C ILE A 47 -6.18 -2.83 -7.71
N SER A 48 -6.89 -1.88 -7.12
CA SER A 48 -6.99 -1.68 -5.68
C SER A 48 -8.33 -2.18 -5.17
N LEU A 49 -8.29 -2.98 -4.10
CA LEU A 49 -9.41 -3.60 -3.43
C LEU A 49 -9.55 -2.94 -2.05
N ASP A 50 -10.45 -1.95 -1.93
CA ASP A 50 -10.62 -1.14 -0.72
C ASP A 50 -11.03 -2.00 0.48
N THR A 51 -10.50 -1.69 1.66
CA THR A 51 -10.77 -2.37 2.94
C THR A 51 -10.64 -3.90 2.91
N THR A 52 -9.87 -4.46 1.96
CA THR A 52 -9.80 -5.91 1.77
C THR A 52 -8.69 -6.53 2.62
N ARG A 53 -9.09 -7.37 3.58
CA ARG A 53 -8.21 -8.14 4.47
C ARG A 53 -7.65 -9.36 3.74
N ALA A 54 -6.34 -9.63 3.90
CA ALA A 54 -5.74 -10.84 3.37
C ALA A 54 -6.32 -12.11 4.02
N ASP A 55 -6.52 -12.11 5.33
CA ASP A 55 -7.00 -13.25 6.12
C ASP A 55 -8.50 -13.57 5.91
N HIS A 56 -9.24 -12.76 5.14
CA HIS A 56 -10.60 -13.03 4.68
C HIS A 56 -10.69 -13.49 3.21
N LEU A 57 -9.54 -13.76 2.57
CA LEU A 57 -9.50 -14.28 1.21
C LEU A 57 -9.15 -15.77 1.18
N SER A 58 -9.90 -16.56 0.42
CA SER A 58 -9.61 -17.98 0.23
C SER A 58 -8.21 -18.22 -0.37
N LEU A 59 -7.66 -17.25 -1.12
CA LEU A 59 -6.28 -17.25 -1.59
C LEU A 59 -5.25 -17.33 -0.44
N TYR A 60 -5.55 -16.75 0.72
CA TYR A 60 -4.70 -16.75 1.91
C TYR A 60 -5.12 -17.75 2.98
N GLY A 61 -5.96 -18.74 2.61
CA GLY A 61 -6.37 -19.84 3.48
C GLY A 61 -7.65 -19.60 4.26
N TYR A 62 -8.40 -18.53 3.98
CA TYR A 62 -9.73 -18.34 4.57
C TYR A 62 -10.66 -19.50 4.19
N PRO A 63 -11.42 -20.07 5.15
CA PRO A 63 -12.17 -21.30 4.90
C PRO A 63 -13.41 -21.13 4.00
N LEU A 64 -13.89 -19.90 3.81
CA LEU A 64 -15.00 -19.62 2.92
C LEU A 64 -14.51 -19.21 1.52
N PRO A 65 -15.26 -19.51 0.46
CA PRO A 65 -14.85 -19.22 -0.93
C PRO A 65 -15.10 -17.76 -1.31
N THR A 66 -14.45 -16.84 -0.62
CA THR A 66 -14.60 -15.40 -0.80
C THR A 66 -13.86 -14.84 -2.02
N SER A 67 -12.80 -15.52 -2.49
CA SER A 67 -11.95 -14.99 -3.57
C SER A 67 -11.51 -16.04 -4.60
N PRO A 68 -12.44 -16.87 -5.17
CA PRO A 68 -12.07 -17.94 -6.11
C PRO A 68 -11.49 -17.42 -7.43
N ASN A 69 -11.86 -16.22 -7.88
CA ASN A 69 -11.35 -15.65 -9.13
C ASN A 69 -9.92 -15.09 -8.94
N LEU A 70 -9.67 -14.40 -7.82
CA LEU A 70 -8.34 -13.95 -7.45
C LEU A 70 -7.40 -15.15 -7.24
N ALA A 71 -7.86 -16.21 -6.57
CA ALA A 71 -7.09 -17.44 -6.39
C ALA A 71 -6.69 -18.07 -7.73
N ARG A 72 -7.65 -18.22 -8.66
CA ARG A 72 -7.36 -18.71 -10.03
C ARG A 72 -6.37 -17.80 -10.78
N PHE A 73 -6.45 -16.51 -10.61
CA PHE A 73 -5.49 -15.57 -11.21
C PHE A 73 -4.09 -15.76 -10.62
N ALA A 74 -4.02 -15.97 -9.31
CA ALA A 74 -2.79 -16.17 -8.55
C ALA A 74 -2.01 -17.44 -8.93
N ASP A 75 -2.66 -18.44 -9.53
CA ASP A 75 -2.01 -19.65 -10.07
C ASP A 75 -0.91 -19.32 -11.11
N ARG A 76 -0.90 -18.11 -11.66
CA ARG A 76 0.07 -17.64 -12.64
C ARG A 76 0.71 -16.30 -12.26
N ALA A 77 0.82 -16.04 -10.97
CA ALA A 77 1.31 -14.76 -10.45
C ALA A 77 2.20 -14.96 -9.21
N VAL A 78 2.89 -13.92 -8.82
CA VAL A 78 3.61 -13.85 -7.54
C VAL A 78 2.65 -13.40 -6.46
N VAL A 79 2.49 -14.19 -5.41
CA VAL A 79 1.65 -13.90 -4.24
C VAL A 79 2.51 -13.52 -3.05
N PHE A 80 2.28 -12.36 -2.48
CA PHE A 80 2.97 -11.90 -1.27
C PHE A 80 2.14 -12.29 -0.04
N GLN A 81 2.64 -13.25 0.73
CA GLN A 81 1.94 -13.79 1.90
C GLN A 81 1.90 -12.81 3.09
N LYS A 82 2.83 -11.86 3.12
CA LYS A 82 3.01 -10.91 4.23
C LYS A 82 3.14 -9.48 3.75
N ALA A 83 2.23 -9.05 2.86
CA ALA A 83 2.18 -7.65 2.45
C ALA A 83 1.47 -6.78 3.48
N ARG A 84 1.99 -5.56 3.71
CA ARG A 84 1.41 -4.60 4.66
C ARG A 84 1.26 -3.25 4.00
N THR A 85 0.15 -2.60 4.31
CA THR A 85 0.01 -1.17 4.06
C THR A 85 0.67 -0.35 5.17
N VAL A 86 0.96 0.90 4.88
CA VAL A 86 1.64 1.80 5.83
C VAL A 86 0.68 2.69 6.60
N VAL A 87 -0.59 2.70 6.21
CA VAL A 87 -1.64 3.49 6.85
C VAL A 87 -3.01 2.90 6.55
N PRO A 88 -3.89 2.69 7.55
CA PRO A 88 -5.19 2.06 7.35
C PRO A 88 -6.27 3.07 6.94
N LEU A 89 -6.06 3.85 5.89
CA LEU A 89 -6.99 4.87 5.38
C LEU A 89 -6.86 5.00 3.87
N THR A 90 -7.96 5.00 3.15
CA THR A 90 -8.05 4.96 1.68
C THR A 90 -7.21 6.04 0.98
N GLY A 91 -7.46 7.32 1.23
CA GLY A 91 -6.72 8.42 0.59
C GLY A 91 -5.22 8.37 0.88
N PRO A 92 -4.80 8.35 2.16
CA PRO A 92 -3.38 8.24 2.54
C PRO A 92 -2.69 6.99 1.97
N SER A 93 -3.34 5.83 1.99
CA SER A 93 -2.77 4.59 1.47
C SER A 93 -2.54 4.66 -0.03
N HIS A 94 -3.52 5.17 -0.79
CA HIS A 94 -3.36 5.36 -2.23
C HIS A 94 -2.30 6.41 -2.55
N ALA A 95 -2.20 7.49 -1.77
CA ALA A 95 -1.11 8.46 -1.94
C ALA A 95 0.26 7.80 -1.70
N SER A 96 0.38 6.97 -0.66
CA SER A 96 1.58 6.19 -0.40
C SER A 96 1.90 5.20 -1.54
N LEU A 97 0.90 4.50 -2.05
CA LEU A 97 1.00 3.58 -3.18
C LEU A 97 1.50 4.27 -4.47
N PHE A 98 0.96 5.48 -4.76
CA PHE A 98 1.30 6.23 -5.96
C PHE A 98 2.61 7.01 -5.88
N THR A 99 3.15 7.24 -4.68
CA THR A 99 4.37 8.06 -4.48
C THR A 99 5.53 7.30 -3.89
N SER A 100 5.28 6.10 -3.30
CA SER A 100 6.25 5.37 -2.47
C SER A 100 6.78 6.21 -1.30
N LEU A 101 5.92 7.08 -0.72
CA LEU A 101 6.19 7.91 0.46
C LEU A 101 5.23 7.57 1.59
N TYR A 102 5.63 7.85 2.82
CA TYR A 102 4.75 7.77 3.97
C TYR A 102 3.82 8.99 4.08
N PRO A 103 2.68 8.89 4.80
CA PRO A 103 1.74 10.00 4.96
C PRO A 103 2.38 11.30 5.47
N HIS A 104 3.31 11.23 6.44
CA HIS A 104 4.02 12.41 6.94
C HIS A 104 4.95 13.05 5.91
N GLN A 105 5.31 12.35 4.84
CA GLN A 105 6.16 12.85 3.76
C GLN A 105 5.35 13.45 2.62
N HIS A 106 4.26 12.78 2.19
CA HIS A 106 3.44 13.28 1.09
C HIS A 106 2.31 14.24 1.53
N GLY A 107 2.06 14.38 2.84
CA GLY A 107 1.14 15.36 3.40
C GLY A 107 -0.34 15.00 3.35
N LEU A 108 -0.74 13.92 2.66
CA LEU A 108 -2.09 13.39 2.68
C LEU A 108 -2.20 12.37 3.81
N PHE A 109 -2.41 12.80 5.03
CA PHE A 109 -2.48 11.94 6.22
C PHE A 109 -3.91 11.58 6.65
N ARG A 110 -4.93 12.07 5.93
CA ARG A 110 -6.36 11.80 6.15
C ARG A 110 -7.17 11.90 4.87
N ASN A 111 -8.28 11.20 4.83
CA ASN A 111 -9.29 11.39 3.80
C ASN A 111 -9.81 12.83 3.82
N GLY A 112 -9.95 13.44 2.64
CA GLY A 112 -10.41 14.81 2.47
C GLY A 112 -9.29 15.86 2.40
N ILE A 113 -8.04 15.44 2.41
CA ILE A 113 -6.87 16.31 2.15
C ILE A 113 -6.28 15.87 0.82
N PRO A 114 -6.15 16.72 -0.19
CA PRO A 114 -5.49 16.34 -1.41
C PRO A 114 -3.97 16.25 -1.23
N ILE A 115 -3.34 15.40 -2.03
CA ILE A 115 -1.89 15.36 -2.15
C ILE A 115 -1.38 16.67 -2.75
N ARG A 116 -0.17 17.08 -2.42
CA ARG A 116 0.48 18.24 -3.01
C ARG A 116 0.79 17.99 -4.49
N GLU A 117 0.57 19.01 -5.31
CA GLU A 117 0.78 18.94 -6.76
C GLU A 117 2.26 18.77 -7.17
N ASP A 118 3.22 19.16 -6.30
CA ASP A 118 4.64 19.03 -6.56
C ASP A 118 5.21 17.63 -6.32
N ILE A 119 4.43 16.71 -5.76
CA ILE A 119 4.85 15.34 -5.50
C ILE A 119 4.63 14.46 -6.74
N PRO A 120 5.69 13.89 -7.32
CA PRO A 120 5.57 12.99 -8.45
C PRO A 120 4.78 11.72 -8.08
N THR A 121 3.80 11.37 -8.92
CA THR A 121 3.01 10.14 -8.79
C THR A 121 3.38 9.11 -9.85
N LEU A 122 3.09 7.83 -9.62
CA LEU A 122 3.26 6.78 -10.63
C LEU A 122 2.58 7.15 -11.94
N ALA A 123 1.36 7.71 -11.89
CA ALA A 123 0.63 8.14 -13.07
C ALA A 123 1.39 9.25 -13.84
N GLY A 124 1.89 10.25 -13.12
CA GLY A 124 2.69 11.33 -13.71
C GLY A 124 4.00 10.82 -14.32
N MET A 125 4.69 9.91 -13.61
CA MET A 125 5.93 9.29 -14.10
C MET A 125 5.69 8.49 -15.39
N LEU A 126 4.65 7.66 -15.42
CA LEU A 126 4.32 6.86 -16.60
C LEU A 126 3.83 7.73 -17.76
N ALA A 127 3.03 8.79 -17.51
CA ALA A 127 2.64 9.75 -18.54
C ALA A 127 3.84 10.40 -19.20
N GLN A 128 4.87 10.78 -18.44
CA GLN A 128 6.14 11.32 -18.97
C GLN A 128 6.91 10.31 -19.83
N GLN A 129 6.69 9.01 -19.64
CA GLN A 129 7.26 7.93 -20.46
C GLN A 129 6.38 7.58 -21.68
N GLY A 130 5.34 8.38 -21.94
CA GLY A 130 4.47 8.20 -23.11
C GLY A 130 3.32 7.22 -22.93
N TYR A 131 3.05 6.78 -21.69
CA TYR A 131 1.85 6.00 -21.41
C TYR A 131 0.59 6.84 -21.59
N ASP A 132 -0.43 6.23 -22.19
CA ASP A 132 -1.79 6.72 -22.00
C ASP A 132 -2.28 6.30 -20.63
N THR A 133 -3.04 7.13 -19.93
CA THR A 133 -3.33 6.94 -18.51
C THR A 133 -4.80 7.08 -18.21
N ALA A 134 -5.41 6.09 -17.58
CA ALA A 134 -6.81 6.09 -17.23
C ALA A 134 -7.04 5.54 -15.82
N ALA A 135 -7.91 6.18 -15.05
CA ALA A 135 -8.33 5.76 -13.73
C ALA A 135 -9.85 5.62 -13.65
N PHE A 136 -10.32 4.60 -12.97
CA PHE A 136 -11.74 4.32 -12.69
C PHE A 136 -11.88 4.08 -11.18
N VAL A 137 -12.42 5.07 -10.46
CA VAL A 137 -12.51 5.03 -9.00
C VAL A 137 -13.94 4.79 -8.54
N SER A 138 -14.08 4.04 -7.45
CA SER A 138 -15.36 3.63 -6.87
C SER A 138 -15.72 4.43 -5.60
N GLY A 139 -14.73 4.79 -4.78
CA GLY A 139 -14.95 5.45 -3.49
C GLY A 139 -14.88 6.97 -3.57
N TRP A 140 -15.76 7.66 -2.84
CA TRP A 140 -15.78 9.12 -2.75
C TRP A 140 -14.46 9.72 -2.29
N THR A 141 -13.74 9.01 -1.42
CA THR A 141 -12.43 9.41 -0.88
C THR A 141 -11.36 9.62 -1.95
N LEU A 142 -11.52 8.98 -3.11
CA LEU A 142 -10.61 9.10 -4.26
C LEU A 142 -11.12 10.06 -5.34
N LYS A 143 -12.17 10.85 -5.10
CA LYS A 143 -12.52 11.93 -6.03
C LYS A 143 -11.34 12.90 -6.19
N ARG A 144 -11.11 13.37 -7.44
CA ARG A 144 -10.01 14.30 -7.75
C ARG A 144 -9.93 15.50 -6.82
N LYS A 145 -11.09 16.12 -6.53
CA LYS A 145 -11.19 17.25 -5.60
C LYS A 145 -10.80 16.89 -4.16
N ILE A 146 -10.96 15.62 -3.78
CA ILE A 146 -10.81 15.15 -2.40
C ILE A 146 -9.39 14.66 -2.12
N CYS A 147 -8.79 13.92 -3.03
CA CYS A 147 -7.47 13.32 -2.84
C CYS A 147 -6.36 13.92 -3.71
N GLY A 148 -6.70 14.59 -4.84
CA GLY A 148 -5.71 15.16 -5.75
C GLY A 148 -4.89 14.13 -6.53
N LEU A 149 -5.28 12.85 -6.52
CA LEU A 149 -4.54 11.77 -7.17
C LEU A 149 -4.81 11.65 -8.68
N ASP A 150 -5.62 12.55 -9.25
CA ASP A 150 -5.89 12.61 -10.69
C ASP A 150 -4.71 13.16 -11.52
N SER A 151 -3.71 13.75 -10.87
CA SER A 151 -2.51 14.26 -11.54
C SER A 151 -1.78 13.15 -12.29
N GLY A 152 -1.55 13.37 -13.59
CA GLY A 152 -0.93 12.40 -14.49
C GLY A 152 -1.91 11.47 -15.20
N PHE A 153 -3.20 11.48 -14.88
CA PHE A 153 -4.23 10.75 -15.62
C PHE A 153 -4.87 11.61 -16.70
N ARG A 154 -4.93 11.09 -17.94
CA ARG A 154 -5.68 11.71 -19.03
C ARG A 154 -7.20 11.51 -18.84
N VAL A 155 -7.59 10.31 -18.39
CA VAL A 155 -8.97 9.97 -18.03
C VAL A 155 -9.00 9.68 -16.53
N TYR A 156 -9.90 10.33 -15.82
CA TYR A 156 -10.15 10.04 -14.40
C TYR A 156 -11.66 9.94 -14.22
N ASP A 157 -12.15 8.70 -14.27
CA ASP A 157 -13.58 8.43 -14.16
C ASP A 157 -13.99 8.27 -12.69
N GLU A 158 -14.73 9.25 -12.20
CA GLU A 158 -15.35 9.32 -10.88
C GLU A 158 -16.87 9.46 -11.00
N GLY A 159 -17.44 8.82 -12.02
CA GLY A 159 -18.87 8.86 -12.37
C GLY A 159 -19.72 8.06 -11.41
N PHE A 160 -19.90 8.52 -10.18
CA PHE A 160 -20.73 7.85 -9.19
C PHE A 160 -22.21 8.03 -9.51
N THR A 161 -22.92 6.92 -9.66
CA THR A 161 -24.33 6.89 -10.06
C THR A 161 -25.27 6.64 -8.90
N GLN A 162 -24.79 5.99 -7.84
CA GLN A 162 -25.62 5.62 -6.69
C GLN A 162 -25.47 6.59 -5.52
N ARG A 163 -26.63 7.10 -5.06
CA ARG A 163 -26.73 7.79 -3.77
C ARG A 163 -27.24 6.80 -2.72
N TYR A 164 -26.39 6.41 -1.80
CA TYR A 164 -26.83 5.66 -0.65
C TYR A 164 -27.26 6.63 0.45
N LYS A 165 -28.52 6.51 0.95
CA LYS A 165 -29.09 7.32 2.06
C LYS A 165 -28.77 8.83 1.97
N PHE A 166 -28.95 9.46 0.83
CA PHE A 166 -28.80 10.89 0.56
C PHE A 166 -27.36 11.45 0.57
N LEU A 167 -26.35 10.72 1.05
CA LEU A 167 -25.01 11.29 1.27
C LEU A 167 -23.88 10.51 0.60
N ASN A 168 -23.96 9.18 0.52
CA ASN A 168 -22.85 8.38 0.03
C ASN A 168 -22.90 8.24 -1.49
N GLN A 169 -21.88 8.77 -2.15
CA GLN A 169 -21.62 8.53 -3.57
C GLN A 169 -20.54 7.47 -3.66
N GLU A 170 -20.94 6.28 -4.02
CA GLU A 170 -20.06 5.16 -4.30
C GLU A 170 -20.52 4.48 -5.60
N ARG A 171 -19.67 3.64 -6.13
CA ARG A 171 -19.94 2.88 -7.34
C ARG A 171 -19.63 1.41 -7.02
N PRO A 172 -20.59 0.49 -7.17
CA PRO A 172 -20.32 -0.93 -6.95
C PRO A 172 -19.39 -1.50 -8.04
N ALA A 173 -18.74 -2.61 -7.75
CA ALA A 173 -17.78 -3.28 -8.63
C ALA A 173 -18.33 -3.57 -10.02
N GLU A 174 -19.62 -3.92 -10.15
CA GLU A 174 -20.30 -4.10 -11.44
C GLU A 174 -20.20 -2.84 -12.32
N GLU A 175 -20.45 -1.67 -11.75
CA GLU A 175 -20.44 -0.42 -12.51
C GLU A 175 -19.03 0.02 -12.89
N VAL A 176 -18.04 -0.20 -12.00
CA VAL A 176 -16.63 0.06 -12.32
C VAL A 176 -16.18 -0.86 -13.44
N THR A 177 -16.46 -2.16 -13.33
CA THR A 177 -16.11 -3.16 -14.36
C THR A 177 -16.72 -2.79 -15.70
N ARG A 178 -18.00 -2.38 -15.72
CA ARG A 178 -18.69 -1.93 -16.93
C ARG A 178 -18.05 -0.66 -17.52
N ALA A 179 -17.72 0.33 -16.70
CA ALA A 179 -17.09 1.57 -17.18
C ALA A 179 -15.71 1.31 -17.81
N VAL A 180 -14.92 0.39 -17.21
CA VAL A 180 -13.66 -0.05 -17.81
C VAL A 180 -13.91 -0.79 -19.14
N ALA A 181 -14.89 -1.68 -19.19
CA ALA A 181 -15.26 -2.39 -20.42
C ALA A 181 -15.66 -1.43 -21.55
N ASP A 182 -16.51 -0.45 -21.24
CA ASP A 182 -16.95 0.57 -22.19
C ASP A 182 -15.77 1.43 -22.69
N PHE A 183 -14.87 1.83 -21.80
CA PHE A 183 -13.66 2.56 -22.16
C PHE A 183 -12.78 1.75 -23.11
N LEU A 184 -12.52 0.49 -22.80
CA LEU A 184 -11.69 -0.38 -23.63
C LEU A 184 -12.36 -0.68 -24.98
N ALA A 185 -13.67 -0.92 -25.00
CA ALA A 185 -14.44 -1.16 -26.22
C ALA A 185 -14.50 0.07 -27.14
N SER A 186 -14.45 1.28 -26.58
CA SER A 186 -14.44 2.52 -27.36
C SER A 186 -13.19 2.70 -28.21
N GLY A 187 -12.08 2.01 -27.88
CA GLY A 187 -10.78 2.17 -28.52
C GLY A 187 -10.15 3.57 -28.32
N SER A 188 -10.68 4.36 -27.36
CA SER A 188 -10.22 5.73 -27.12
C SER A 188 -8.96 5.79 -26.27
N TYR A 189 -8.07 4.80 -26.40
CA TYR A 189 -6.80 4.73 -25.69
C TYR A 189 -5.67 4.28 -26.63
N ARG A 190 -4.45 4.54 -26.18
CA ARG A 190 -3.21 4.12 -26.85
C ARG A 190 -2.43 3.18 -25.94
N ARG A 191 -1.54 2.39 -26.50
CA ARG A 191 -0.57 1.58 -25.74
C ARG A 191 0.83 2.17 -25.90
N PRO A 192 1.68 2.12 -24.87
CA PRO A 192 1.41 1.47 -23.57
C PRO A 192 0.36 2.22 -22.76
N LEU A 193 -0.49 1.47 -22.04
CA LEU A 193 -1.57 1.99 -21.20
C LEU A 193 -1.22 1.79 -19.71
N PHE A 194 -1.42 2.83 -18.91
CA PHE A 194 -1.53 2.71 -17.47
C PHE A 194 -3.01 2.80 -17.08
N LEU A 195 -3.51 1.75 -16.46
CA LEU A 195 -4.89 1.62 -16.03
C LEU A 195 -4.96 1.42 -14.52
N PHE A 196 -5.55 2.36 -13.80
CA PHE A 196 -5.86 2.24 -12.38
C PHE A 196 -7.35 1.95 -12.20
N ILE A 197 -7.65 0.92 -11.43
CA ILE A 197 -9.03 0.48 -11.16
C ILE A 197 -9.17 0.30 -9.66
N HIS A 198 -10.20 0.92 -9.06
CA HIS A 198 -10.45 0.86 -7.64
C HIS A 198 -11.85 0.34 -7.38
N TYR A 199 -11.95 -0.76 -6.63
CA TYR A 199 -13.18 -1.33 -6.10
C TYR A 199 -13.35 -0.95 -4.63
N PHE A 200 -14.59 -0.67 -4.20
CA PHE A 200 -14.89 -0.13 -2.87
C PHE A 200 -15.88 -1.00 -2.08
N ASP A 201 -16.36 -2.09 -2.65
CA ASP A 201 -17.50 -2.86 -2.12
C ASP A 201 -17.32 -3.37 -0.68
N PRO A 202 -16.14 -3.88 -0.24
CA PRO A 202 -15.97 -4.34 1.14
C PRO A 202 -15.98 -3.23 2.20
N HIS A 203 -16.06 -1.95 1.80
CA HIS A 203 -16.18 -0.84 2.74
C HIS A 203 -17.58 -0.77 3.37
N ALA A 204 -17.64 -0.61 4.68
CA ALA A 204 -18.92 -0.45 5.38
C ALA A 204 -19.72 0.78 4.88
N PRO A 205 -21.07 0.74 4.84
CA PRO A 205 -21.96 -0.32 5.34
C PRO A 205 -22.13 -1.47 4.34
N TYR A 206 -22.00 -2.69 4.83
CA TYR A 206 -22.06 -3.90 4.00
C TYR A 206 -23.45 -4.13 3.42
N ARG A 207 -23.51 -4.46 2.14
CA ARG A 207 -24.72 -4.82 1.41
C ARG A 207 -24.84 -6.34 1.31
N ARG A 208 -26.08 -6.82 1.16
CA ARG A 208 -26.32 -8.23 0.91
C ARG A 208 -26.49 -8.49 -0.59
N HIS A 209 -25.53 -9.20 -1.19
CA HIS A 209 -25.60 -9.75 -2.52
C HIS A 209 -26.11 -11.18 -2.45
N SER A 210 -27.34 -11.43 -2.87
CA SER A 210 -28.08 -12.68 -2.55
C SER A 210 -27.37 -13.96 -3.02
N VAL A 211 -26.74 -13.95 -4.19
CA VAL A 211 -26.06 -15.13 -4.73
C VAL A 211 -24.86 -15.50 -3.87
N GLN A 212 -23.94 -14.58 -3.68
CA GLN A 212 -22.75 -14.81 -2.87
C GLN A 212 -23.09 -15.08 -1.40
N TRP A 213 -24.15 -14.47 -0.90
CA TRP A 213 -24.61 -14.71 0.47
C TRP A 213 -25.03 -16.16 0.70
N GLU A 214 -25.82 -16.72 -0.19
CA GLU A 214 -26.28 -18.12 -0.09
C GLU A 214 -25.11 -19.08 -0.20
N GLU A 215 -24.19 -18.85 -1.13
CA GLU A 215 -22.98 -19.65 -1.29
C GLU A 215 -22.10 -19.67 -0.04
N LEU A 216 -21.84 -18.51 0.55
CA LEU A 216 -21.02 -18.39 1.77
C LEU A 216 -21.72 -18.97 3.00
N PHE A 217 -23.02 -18.69 3.15
CA PHE A 217 -23.83 -19.23 4.25
C PHE A 217 -23.85 -20.76 4.21
N ASP A 218 -24.08 -21.35 3.03
CA ASP A 218 -24.06 -22.79 2.84
C ASP A 218 -22.66 -23.38 3.06
N ALA A 219 -21.60 -22.66 2.66
CA ALA A 219 -20.23 -23.08 2.90
C ALA A 219 -19.88 -23.08 4.39
N ALA A 220 -20.25 -22.03 5.15
CA ALA A 220 -20.10 -21.97 6.59
C ALA A 220 -20.85 -23.10 7.31
N ALA A 221 -22.10 -23.35 6.91
CA ALA A 221 -22.91 -24.44 7.46
C ALA A 221 -22.28 -25.82 7.22
N ARG A 222 -21.69 -26.07 6.03
CA ARG A 222 -21.02 -27.33 5.69
C ARG A 222 -19.82 -27.66 6.57
N ILE A 223 -19.08 -26.63 7.02
CA ILE A 223 -17.93 -26.79 7.92
C ILE A 223 -18.32 -26.65 9.40
N GLY A 224 -19.62 -26.44 9.72
CA GLY A 224 -20.12 -26.27 11.08
C GLY A 224 -19.72 -24.95 11.73
N TRP A 225 -19.44 -23.91 10.96
CA TRP A 225 -19.05 -22.62 11.46
C TRP A 225 -20.26 -21.72 11.70
N ASP A 226 -20.47 -21.33 12.97
CA ASP A 226 -21.46 -20.32 13.36
C ASP A 226 -20.81 -18.92 13.24
N ILE A 227 -20.77 -18.44 11.99
CA ILE A 227 -20.15 -17.16 11.67
C ILE A 227 -21.04 -15.99 12.10
N ASP A 228 -20.44 -14.94 12.66
CA ASP A 228 -21.13 -13.68 12.94
C ASP A 228 -21.73 -13.09 11.67
N LYS A 229 -22.92 -12.50 11.76
CA LYS A 229 -23.65 -11.97 10.59
C LYS A 229 -23.01 -10.75 9.97
N GLU A 230 -22.36 -9.91 10.76
CA GLU A 230 -21.66 -8.72 10.25
C GLU A 230 -20.37 -9.15 9.54
N VAL A 231 -19.66 -10.17 10.08
CA VAL A 231 -18.50 -10.77 9.42
C VAL A 231 -18.93 -11.43 8.12
N LEU A 232 -20.02 -12.21 8.12
CA LEU A 232 -20.55 -12.80 6.89
C LEU A 232 -20.99 -11.73 5.87
N ALA A 233 -21.48 -10.58 6.34
CA ALA A 233 -21.86 -9.48 5.45
C ALA A 233 -20.63 -8.84 4.79
N TYR A 234 -19.53 -8.68 5.51
CA TYR A 234 -18.24 -8.26 4.96
C TYR A 234 -17.73 -9.28 3.93
N ASP A 235 -17.71 -10.56 4.27
CA ASP A 235 -17.29 -11.64 3.37
C ASP A 235 -18.12 -11.69 2.09
N ASN A 236 -19.40 -11.35 2.19
CA ASN A 236 -20.31 -11.29 1.05
C ASN A 236 -19.95 -10.15 0.08
N GLU A 237 -19.53 -8.98 0.59
CA GLU A 237 -19.02 -7.88 -0.23
C GLU A 237 -17.69 -8.29 -0.91
N VAL A 238 -16.80 -8.96 -0.18
CA VAL A 238 -15.54 -9.48 -0.76
C VAL A 238 -15.82 -10.46 -1.90
N ALA A 239 -16.75 -11.39 -1.71
CA ALA A 239 -17.12 -12.37 -2.75
C ALA A 239 -17.80 -11.71 -3.95
N TYR A 240 -18.62 -10.68 -3.74
CA TYR A 240 -19.23 -9.91 -4.80
C TYR A 240 -18.16 -9.15 -5.61
N MET A 241 -17.23 -8.49 -4.95
CA MET A 241 -16.10 -7.81 -5.59
C MET A 241 -15.23 -8.80 -6.39
N ASP A 242 -14.90 -9.97 -5.83
CA ASP A 242 -14.11 -11.01 -6.52
C ASP A 242 -14.81 -11.52 -7.78
N HIS A 243 -16.15 -11.65 -7.77
CA HIS A 243 -16.91 -12.00 -8.96
C HIS A 243 -16.71 -11.00 -10.10
N HIS A 244 -16.76 -9.70 -9.80
CA HIS A 244 -16.54 -8.64 -10.77
C HIS A 244 -15.07 -8.47 -11.16
N LEU A 245 -14.14 -8.75 -10.25
CA LEU A 245 -12.71 -8.86 -10.56
C LEU A 245 -12.46 -9.97 -11.59
N GLY A 246 -13.10 -11.14 -11.45
CA GLY A 246 -13.03 -12.21 -12.44
C GLY A 246 -13.47 -11.74 -13.83
N SER A 247 -14.63 -11.08 -13.90
CA SER A 247 -15.15 -10.50 -15.15
C SER A 247 -14.21 -9.45 -15.76
N LEU A 248 -13.60 -8.59 -14.91
CA LEU A 248 -12.61 -7.60 -15.35
C LEU A 248 -11.38 -8.27 -15.97
N LEU A 249 -10.84 -9.30 -15.32
CA LEU A 249 -9.67 -10.04 -15.80
C LEU A 249 -9.94 -10.74 -17.15
N GLU A 250 -11.15 -11.25 -17.37
CA GLU A 250 -11.59 -11.79 -18.65
C GLU A 250 -11.66 -10.70 -19.74
N ILE A 251 -12.21 -9.53 -19.43
CA ILE A 251 -12.26 -8.37 -20.34
C ILE A 251 -10.83 -7.94 -20.72
N LEU A 252 -9.93 -7.75 -19.74
CA LEU A 252 -8.54 -7.38 -20.00
C LEU A 252 -7.81 -8.41 -20.89
N GLY A 253 -8.08 -9.70 -20.63
CA GLY A 253 -7.55 -10.81 -21.46
C GLY A 253 -8.06 -10.75 -22.90
N SER A 254 -9.37 -10.56 -23.09
CA SER A 254 -9.99 -10.49 -24.43
C SER A 254 -9.53 -9.29 -25.25
N GLN A 255 -9.14 -8.19 -24.58
CA GLN A 255 -8.55 -6.99 -25.21
C GLN A 255 -7.03 -7.11 -25.45
N GLY A 256 -6.42 -8.27 -25.13
CA GLY A 256 -4.99 -8.50 -25.32
C GLY A 256 -4.08 -7.69 -24.39
N LEU A 257 -4.64 -7.13 -23.30
CA LEU A 257 -3.90 -6.32 -22.35
C LEU A 257 -3.10 -7.15 -21.35
N MET A 258 -3.27 -8.49 -21.32
CA MET A 258 -2.59 -9.37 -20.36
C MET A 258 -1.31 -10.01 -20.90
N SER A 259 -1.06 -9.97 -22.21
CA SER A 259 0.05 -10.70 -22.84
C SER A 259 1.42 -10.04 -22.63
N ASN A 260 1.45 -8.71 -22.48
CA ASN A 260 2.65 -7.93 -22.17
C ASN A 260 2.22 -6.85 -21.18
N ALA A 261 2.06 -7.24 -19.93
CA ALA A 261 1.55 -6.37 -18.87
C ALA A 261 2.29 -6.57 -17.55
N ILE A 262 2.23 -5.56 -16.71
CA ILE A 262 2.52 -5.62 -15.28
C ILE A 262 1.20 -5.36 -14.57
N VAL A 263 0.66 -6.37 -13.90
CA VAL A 263 -0.64 -6.28 -13.22
C VAL A 263 -0.42 -6.45 -11.72
N TRP A 264 -0.79 -5.43 -10.97
CA TRP A 264 -0.90 -5.48 -9.53
C TRP A 264 -2.35 -5.60 -9.11
N ILE A 265 -2.65 -6.52 -8.19
CA ILE A 265 -3.92 -6.61 -7.48
C ILE A 265 -3.59 -6.59 -6.00
N LEU A 266 -4.09 -5.60 -5.26
CA LEU A 266 -3.76 -5.43 -3.86
C LEU A 266 -4.87 -4.75 -3.07
N GLY A 267 -4.93 -5.02 -1.75
CA GLY A 267 -5.70 -4.20 -0.82
C GLY A 267 -4.97 -2.91 -0.48
N ASP A 268 -5.69 -1.83 -0.33
CA ASP A 268 -5.14 -0.56 0.16
C ASP A 268 -4.99 -0.56 1.68
N HIS A 269 -5.95 -1.12 2.40
CA HIS A 269 -5.93 -1.44 3.83
C HIS A 269 -7.01 -2.50 4.15
N GLY A 270 -7.05 -2.96 5.39
CA GLY A 270 -8.07 -3.86 5.89
C GLY A 270 -9.16 -3.16 6.71
N GLU A 271 -9.97 -3.97 7.38
CA GLU A 271 -11.11 -3.57 8.19
C GLU A 271 -11.13 -4.37 9.50
N SER A 272 -11.27 -3.72 10.64
CA SER A 272 -11.52 -4.41 11.91
C SER A 272 -13.00 -4.76 12.01
N LEU A 273 -13.28 -6.02 12.33
CA LEU A 273 -14.62 -6.61 12.39
C LEU A 273 -15.03 -6.98 13.83
N GLY A 274 -14.59 -6.16 14.80
CA GLY A 274 -14.87 -6.33 16.23
C GLY A 274 -13.65 -6.74 17.05
N GLU A 275 -12.53 -7.07 16.43
CA GLU A 275 -11.29 -7.37 17.13
C GLU A 275 -10.82 -6.12 17.90
N HIS A 276 -10.21 -6.33 19.06
CA HIS A 276 -9.77 -5.26 19.97
C HIS A 276 -10.89 -4.26 20.33
N ASP A 277 -12.14 -4.73 20.42
CA ASP A 277 -13.35 -3.92 20.69
C ASP A 277 -13.49 -2.73 19.70
N TYR A 278 -13.06 -2.92 18.44
CA TYR A 278 -13.09 -1.90 17.41
C TYR A 278 -13.74 -2.43 16.13
N TRP A 279 -14.58 -1.60 15.50
CA TRP A 279 -15.18 -1.81 14.19
C TRP A 279 -14.75 -0.66 13.28
N GLY A 280 -14.23 -0.99 12.08
CA GLY A 280 -13.79 0.00 11.11
C GLY A 280 -12.27 0.07 10.94
N HIS A 281 -11.80 1.17 10.38
CA HIS A 281 -10.39 1.39 10.06
C HIS A 281 -9.94 2.82 10.43
N GLY A 282 -8.66 3.13 10.25
CA GLY A 282 -8.11 4.48 10.38
C GLY A 282 -7.67 4.89 11.79
N ARG A 283 -8.05 4.13 12.83
CA ARG A 283 -7.71 4.47 14.24
C ARG A 283 -6.81 3.46 14.93
N ARG A 284 -6.76 2.26 14.41
CA ARG A 284 -5.94 1.15 14.91
C ARG A 284 -5.03 0.67 13.80
N VAL A 285 -3.90 0.11 14.19
CA VAL A 285 -2.84 -0.34 13.28
C VAL A 285 -2.50 -1.82 13.49
N TYR A 286 -3.51 -2.61 13.88
CA TYR A 286 -3.38 -4.05 14.02
C TYR A 286 -3.41 -4.75 12.66
N GLU A 287 -3.06 -6.04 12.63
CA GLU A 287 -2.98 -6.83 11.39
C GLU A 287 -4.28 -6.81 10.59
N GLN A 288 -5.44 -6.77 11.24
CA GLN A 288 -6.77 -6.68 10.60
C GLN A 288 -6.89 -5.47 9.66
N THR A 289 -6.16 -4.40 9.95
CA THR A 289 -6.19 -3.18 9.14
C THR A 289 -4.94 -2.96 8.28
N LEU A 290 -3.83 -3.65 8.59
CA LEU A 290 -2.56 -3.46 7.86
C LEU A 290 -2.19 -4.63 6.94
N HIS A 291 -2.59 -5.88 7.24
CA HIS A 291 -2.30 -7.03 6.41
C HIS A 291 -3.25 -7.11 5.21
N VAL A 292 -2.72 -6.83 4.02
CA VAL A 292 -3.49 -6.74 2.78
C VAL A 292 -3.07 -7.81 1.78
N PRO A 293 -3.96 -8.25 0.89
CA PRO A 293 -3.57 -9.07 -0.24
C PRO A 293 -2.66 -8.27 -1.17
N MET A 294 -1.69 -8.93 -1.78
CA MET A 294 -0.85 -8.34 -2.82
C MET A 294 -0.40 -9.43 -3.80
N VAL A 295 -0.71 -9.23 -5.08
CA VAL A 295 -0.44 -10.16 -6.17
C VAL A 295 0.17 -9.39 -7.35
N LEU A 296 1.27 -9.93 -7.92
CA LEU A 296 1.94 -9.38 -9.09
C LEU A 296 1.98 -10.38 -10.23
N TYR A 297 1.40 -10.02 -11.36
CA TYR A 297 1.51 -10.76 -12.61
C TYR A 297 2.34 -9.94 -13.63
N ALA A 298 3.43 -10.53 -14.14
CA ALA A 298 4.28 -9.89 -15.14
C ALA A 298 4.92 -10.98 -16.03
N PRO A 299 4.19 -11.48 -17.03
CA PRO A 299 4.62 -12.64 -17.83
C PRO A 299 5.95 -12.39 -18.54
N GLY A 300 6.82 -13.38 -18.49
CA GLY A 300 8.16 -13.30 -19.06
C GLY A 300 9.15 -12.41 -18.29
N LYS A 301 8.72 -11.74 -17.24
CA LYS A 301 9.56 -10.93 -16.34
C LYS A 301 9.65 -11.53 -14.93
N MET A 302 8.62 -12.24 -14.50
CA MET A 302 8.49 -12.89 -13.21
C MET A 302 8.19 -14.37 -13.38
N PRO A 303 8.43 -15.21 -12.37
CA PRO A 303 7.94 -16.60 -12.37
C PRO A 303 6.43 -16.66 -12.63
N ASP A 304 5.99 -17.67 -13.36
CA ASP A 304 4.55 -17.88 -13.61
C ASP A 304 3.75 -18.15 -12.33
N HIS A 305 4.41 -18.70 -11.30
CA HIS A 305 3.86 -18.86 -9.95
C HIS A 305 4.97 -18.79 -8.92
N ALA A 306 4.76 -17.98 -7.87
CA ALA A 306 5.63 -17.94 -6.70
C ALA A 306 4.87 -17.41 -5.47
N GLU A 307 5.25 -17.91 -4.31
CA GLU A 307 4.80 -17.38 -3.03
C GLU A 307 5.98 -16.73 -2.30
N ILE A 308 5.79 -15.49 -1.87
CA ILE A 308 6.79 -14.69 -1.16
C ILE A 308 6.38 -14.63 0.31
N GLY A 309 7.14 -15.32 1.16
CA GLY A 309 6.91 -15.40 2.60
C GLY A 309 7.53 -14.27 3.41
N GLU A 310 8.38 -13.45 2.79
CA GLU A 310 9.00 -12.30 3.43
C GLU A 310 8.06 -11.10 3.47
N LEU A 311 8.36 -10.18 4.37
CA LEU A 311 7.62 -8.95 4.56
C LEU A 311 7.76 -8.03 3.33
N ALA A 312 6.63 -7.65 2.75
CA ALA A 312 6.52 -6.70 1.65
C ALA A 312 5.60 -5.53 2.04
N SER A 313 5.74 -4.40 1.36
CA SER A 313 4.96 -3.20 1.61
C SER A 313 4.24 -2.73 0.35
N THR A 314 3.09 -2.08 0.52
CA THR A 314 2.43 -1.38 -0.59
C THR A 314 3.30 -0.26 -1.17
N LEU A 315 4.28 0.27 -0.41
CA LEU A 315 5.30 1.21 -0.92
C LEU A 315 6.21 0.58 -1.97
N ASP A 316 6.40 -0.75 -1.95
CA ASP A 316 7.28 -1.46 -2.88
C ASP A 316 6.71 -1.51 -4.31
N VAL A 317 5.41 -1.23 -4.50
CA VAL A 317 4.70 -1.34 -5.78
C VAL A 317 5.27 -0.37 -6.83
N LEU A 318 5.42 0.91 -6.48
CA LEU A 318 5.95 1.92 -7.41
C LEU A 318 7.38 1.61 -7.82
N PRO A 319 8.37 1.46 -6.91
CA PRO A 319 9.75 1.19 -7.30
C PRO A 319 9.89 -0.14 -8.06
N THR A 320 9.15 -1.18 -7.68
CA THR A 320 9.16 -2.46 -8.42
C THR A 320 8.59 -2.31 -9.83
N THR A 321 7.52 -1.52 -9.99
CA THR A 321 6.96 -1.22 -11.32
C THR A 321 7.98 -0.50 -12.20
N LEU A 322 8.64 0.52 -11.66
CA LEU A 322 9.69 1.24 -12.39
C LEU A 322 10.87 0.32 -12.73
N GLY A 323 11.30 -0.52 -11.79
CA GLY A 323 12.36 -1.52 -12.01
C GLY A 323 12.03 -2.51 -13.14
N LEU A 324 10.79 -3.04 -13.16
CA LEU A 324 10.30 -3.92 -14.23
C LEU A 324 10.25 -3.24 -15.61
N LEU A 325 10.06 -1.94 -15.63
CA LEU A 325 10.03 -1.12 -16.84
C LEU A 325 11.42 -0.60 -17.26
N GLY A 326 12.44 -0.69 -16.37
CA GLY A 326 13.75 -0.08 -16.59
C GLY A 326 13.70 1.45 -16.56
N ILE A 327 12.77 2.04 -15.80
CA ILE A 327 12.57 3.48 -15.65
C ILE A 327 13.20 3.93 -14.34
N SER A 328 14.03 4.98 -14.38
CA SER A 328 14.54 5.61 -13.16
C SER A 328 13.53 6.60 -12.59
N PRO A 329 13.40 6.67 -11.26
CA PRO A 329 12.57 7.69 -10.62
C PRO A 329 13.12 9.11 -10.91
N PRO A 330 12.28 10.15 -10.81
CA PRO A 330 12.72 11.54 -10.97
C PRO A 330 13.84 11.89 -9.98
N PRO A 331 14.87 12.66 -10.41
CA PRO A 331 15.93 13.10 -9.53
C PRO A 331 15.37 13.85 -8.31
N GLY A 332 15.88 13.51 -7.12
CA GLY A 332 15.47 14.15 -5.87
C GLY A 332 14.14 13.68 -5.29
N HIS A 333 13.44 12.73 -5.93
CA HIS A 333 12.27 12.08 -5.35
C HIS A 333 12.72 10.82 -4.59
N PRO A 334 12.70 10.82 -3.25
CA PRO A 334 13.01 9.63 -2.48
C PRO A 334 11.92 8.57 -2.69
N LEU A 335 12.32 7.31 -2.79
CA LEU A 335 11.40 6.18 -2.73
C LEU A 335 11.67 5.44 -1.43
N GLU A 336 10.66 5.34 -0.58
CA GLU A 336 10.76 4.63 0.71
C GLU A 336 10.54 3.11 0.55
N GLY A 337 9.82 2.72 -0.50
CA GLY A 337 9.68 1.32 -0.90
C GLY A 337 10.93 0.80 -1.61
N ARG A 338 11.00 -0.51 -1.74
CA ARG A 338 12.09 -1.26 -2.36
C ARG A 338 11.73 -1.66 -3.78
N ASP A 339 12.68 -1.62 -4.69
CA ASP A 339 12.56 -2.30 -5.98
C ASP A 339 12.79 -3.82 -5.76
N LEU A 340 11.73 -4.59 -5.87
CA LEU A 340 11.75 -6.04 -5.70
C LEU A 340 11.99 -6.79 -7.02
N SER A 341 12.02 -6.10 -8.17
CA SER A 341 12.05 -6.72 -9.51
C SER A 341 13.19 -7.71 -9.68
N GLY A 342 14.40 -7.33 -9.28
CA GLY A 342 15.60 -8.18 -9.39
C GLY A 342 15.56 -9.39 -8.44
N TYR A 343 15.00 -9.25 -7.26
CA TYR A 343 14.84 -10.36 -6.30
C TYR A 343 13.83 -11.39 -6.79
N LEU A 344 12.66 -10.92 -7.21
CA LEU A 344 11.58 -11.76 -7.72
C LEU A 344 12.00 -12.52 -9.00
N ALA A 345 12.63 -11.83 -9.95
CA ALA A 345 13.11 -12.45 -11.18
C ALA A 345 14.20 -13.52 -10.95
N SER A 346 15.03 -13.35 -9.90
CA SER A 346 16.12 -14.27 -9.58
C SER A 346 15.75 -15.36 -8.57
N GLY A 347 14.54 -15.31 -7.98
CA GLY A 347 14.12 -16.18 -6.89
C GLY A 347 14.93 -16.01 -5.60
N LYS A 348 15.60 -14.87 -5.42
CA LYS A 348 16.33 -14.55 -4.19
C LYS A 348 15.37 -14.07 -3.12
N PRO A 349 15.66 -14.36 -1.84
CA PRO A 349 14.90 -13.80 -0.72
C PRO A 349 14.86 -12.27 -0.78
N LEU A 350 13.73 -11.69 -0.39
CA LEU A 350 13.63 -10.24 -0.28
C LEU A 350 14.60 -9.71 0.78
N PRO A 351 15.16 -8.48 0.60
CA PRO A 351 16.05 -7.90 1.59
C PRO A 351 15.32 -7.69 2.90
N ALA A 352 15.96 -8.08 4.00
CA ALA A 352 15.46 -7.75 5.32
C ALA A 352 15.49 -6.22 5.53
N GLY A 353 14.53 -5.72 6.26
CA GLY A 353 14.44 -4.30 6.58
C GLY A 353 13.25 -4.03 7.48
N ARG A 354 13.25 -2.86 8.12
CA ARG A 354 12.09 -2.38 8.86
C ARG A 354 11.06 -1.81 7.91
N GLN A 355 9.80 -2.06 8.19
CA GLN A 355 8.68 -1.41 7.52
C GLN A 355 7.90 -0.65 8.57
N TYR A 356 7.72 0.64 8.33
CA TYR A 356 7.01 1.52 9.25
C TYR A 356 5.56 1.67 8.85
N PHE A 357 4.74 2.07 9.81
CA PHE A 357 3.34 2.41 9.59
C PHE A 357 2.91 3.49 10.58
N GLU A 358 1.89 4.25 10.21
CA GLU A 358 1.41 5.36 11.02
C GLU A 358 -0.08 5.61 10.80
N THR A 359 -0.73 6.20 11.80
CA THR A 359 -2.08 6.76 11.64
C THR A 359 -2.27 8.01 12.48
N PHE A 360 -3.17 8.88 12.08
CA PHE A 360 -3.36 10.19 12.68
C PHE A 360 -4.76 10.32 13.25
N LYS A 361 -4.87 10.63 14.56
CA LYS A 361 -6.11 11.17 15.13
C LYS A 361 -6.25 12.59 14.62
N GLY A 362 -7.36 12.95 14.09
CA GLY A 362 -7.56 14.31 13.74
C GLY A 362 -8.93 14.78 14.07
N THR A 363 -8.98 15.96 14.67
CA THR A 363 -10.18 16.73 14.80
C THR A 363 -10.21 17.78 13.71
N TRP A 364 -11.27 17.76 12.89
CA TRP A 364 -11.57 18.91 12.04
C TRP A 364 -12.10 20.03 12.93
N ARG A 365 -11.53 21.24 12.85
CA ARG A 365 -12.11 22.40 13.57
C ARG A 365 -13.48 22.75 13.01
N LYS A 366 -14.46 22.83 13.90
CA LYS A 366 -15.91 22.96 13.60
C LYS A 366 -16.35 24.28 12.94
N PHE A 367 -15.52 25.31 12.71
CA PHE A 367 -16.01 26.69 12.59
C PHE A 367 -15.55 27.53 11.39
N THR A 368 -14.97 26.97 10.36
CA THR A 368 -14.74 27.75 9.13
C THR A 368 -15.19 26.98 7.90
N ARG A 369 -15.76 27.66 6.90
CA ARG A 369 -16.05 27.09 5.58
C ARG A 369 -14.76 26.62 4.87
N ILE A 370 -13.63 27.02 5.39
CA ILE A 370 -12.28 26.57 5.03
C ILE A 370 -11.87 25.63 6.15
N LEU A 371 -12.02 24.35 5.92
CA LEU A 371 -11.50 23.31 6.82
C LEU A 371 -9.98 23.21 6.55
N ALA A 372 -9.21 24.09 7.22
CA ALA A 372 -7.79 23.84 7.34
C ALA A 372 -7.62 22.72 8.37
N PRO A 373 -7.13 21.52 7.99
CA PRO A 373 -6.83 20.49 8.96
C PRO A 373 -5.73 21.02 9.88
N GLU A 374 -5.92 20.88 11.20
CA GLU A 374 -4.76 20.97 12.09
C GLU A 374 -3.85 19.81 11.70
N VAL A 375 -2.64 20.12 11.31
CA VAL A 375 -1.58 19.14 11.15
C VAL A 375 -1.19 18.70 12.55
N PRO A 376 -1.46 17.45 12.95
CA PRO A 376 -1.01 17.00 14.24
C PRO A 376 0.52 16.99 14.27
N ASP A 377 1.11 17.40 15.37
CA ASP A 377 2.56 17.41 15.53
C ASP A 377 3.13 15.99 15.50
N GLU A 378 2.35 14.99 15.89
CA GLU A 378 2.71 13.58 15.91
C GLU A 378 1.55 12.71 15.42
N PRO A 379 1.82 11.50 14.89
CA PRO A 379 0.80 10.51 14.60
C PRO A 379 0.17 10.03 15.91
N SER A 380 -1.07 9.56 15.87
CA SER A 380 -1.69 8.96 17.06
C SER A 380 -1.08 7.60 17.41
N LEU A 381 -0.83 6.80 16.38
CA LEU A 381 -0.12 5.53 16.48
C LEU A 381 0.97 5.50 15.42
N LEU A 382 2.10 5.00 15.81
CA LEU A 382 3.31 4.86 15.00
C LEU A 382 3.91 3.50 15.31
N GLY A 383 4.47 2.83 14.33
CA GLY A 383 5.11 1.56 14.60
C GLY A 383 5.96 1.04 13.47
N CYS A 384 6.53 -0.13 13.70
CA CYS A 384 7.28 -0.83 12.66
C CYS A 384 7.25 -2.34 12.85
N TYR A 385 7.57 -3.01 11.76
CA TYR A 385 7.90 -4.43 11.73
C TYR A 385 9.43 -4.58 11.65
N GLU A 386 9.98 -5.44 12.51
CA GLU A 386 11.35 -5.92 12.43
C GLU A 386 11.34 -7.45 12.41
N GLY A 387 11.46 -8.02 11.22
CA GLY A 387 11.20 -9.45 11.00
C GLY A 387 9.73 -9.81 11.30
N HIS A 388 9.51 -10.63 12.33
CA HIS A 388 8.17 -11.03 12.79
C HIS A 388 7.71 -10.28 14.04
N ILE A 389 8.53 -9.38 14.56
CA ILE A 389 8.16 -8.56 15.71
C ILE A 389 7.55 -7.25 15.21
N LYS A 390 6.40 -6.92 15.76
CA LYS A 390 5.68 -5.69 15.51
C LYS A 390 5.69 -4.82 16.75
N TYR A 391 6.08 -3.56 16.58
CA TYR A 391 6.11 -2.53 17.63
C TYR A 391 5.06 -1.47 17.31
N ILE A 392 4.26 -1.10 18.30
CA ILE A 392 3.26 -0.02 18.19
C ILE A 392 3.53 0.95 19.35
N LEU A 393 3.67 2.23 19.02
CA LEU A 393 3.77 3.33 19.96
C LEU A 393 2.51 4.20 19.86
N GLU A 394 1.82 4.41 20.98
CA GLU A 394 0.83 5.46 21.12
C GLU A 394 1.52 6.75 21.56
N ALA A 395 1.63 7.72 20.65
CA ALA A 395 2.46 8.92 20.87
C ALA A 395 1.96 9.78 22.05
N ASP A 396 0.63 9.91 22.21
CA ASP A 396 0.03 10.73 23.28
C ASP A 396 0.32 10.22 24.71
N SER A 397 0.42 8.89 24.88
CA SER A 397 0.57 8.22 26.17
C SER A 397 1.93 7.60 26.40
N ASN A 398 2.77 7.53 25.38
CA ASN A 398 3.98 6.72 25.33
C ASN A 398 3.72 5.23 25.66
N HIS A 399 2.50 4.76 25.39
CA HIS A 399 2.17 3.35 25.57
C HIS A 399 2.74 2.53 24.41
N ILE A 400 3.42 1.42 24.76
CA ILE A 400 4.05 0.52 23.79
C ILE A 400 3.34 -0.82 23.81
N GLU A 401 3.05 -1.33 22.61
CA GLU A 401 2.65 -2.69 22.39
C GLU A 401 3.69 -3.41 21.52
N ILE A 402 4.00 -4.66 21.87
CA ILE A 402 4.93 -5.50 21.11
C ILE A 402 4.29 -6.86 20.89
N TYR A 403 4.27 -7.30 19.63
CA TYR A 403 3.66 -8.57 19.25
C TYR A 403 4.60 -9.42 18.38
N ASP A 404 4.59 -10.72 18.59
CA ASP A 404 5.19 -11.70 17.66
C ASP A 404 4.10 -12.18 16.69
N ILE A 405 3.98 -11.53 15.54
CA ILE A 405 2.94 -11.84 14.54
C ILE A 405 3.16 -13.18 13.82
N SER A 406 4.23 -13.90 14.09
CA SER A 406 4.43 -15.24 13.53
C SER A 406 3.64 -16.31 14.28
N VAL A 407 3.27 -16.06 15.53
CA VAL A 407 2.55 -16.97 16.43
C VAL A 407 1.27 -16.37 16.99
N ASP A 408 1.19 -15.03 17.09
CA ASP A 408 0.03 -14.26 17.57
C ASP A 408 -0.43 -13.29 16.48
N THR A 409 -1.05 -13.82 15.44
CA THR A 409 -1.59 -13.00 14.33
C THR A 409 -2.77 -12.12 14.75
N SER A 410 -3.38 -12.42 15.88
CA SER A 410 -4.51 -11.66 16.45
C SER A 410 -4.07 -10.54 17.40
N GLU A 411 -2.76 -10.46 17.72
CA GLU A 411 -2.16 -9.41 18.56
C GLU A 411 -2.82 -9.30 19.93
N THR A 412 -3.02 -10.43 20.59
CA THR A 412 -3.71 -10.54 21.89
C THR A 412 -2.74 -10.61 23.08
N GLU A 413 -1.49 -10.99 22.85
CA GLU A 413 -0.45 -11.12 23.89
C GLU A 413 0.61 -10.02 23.74
N ASN A 414 0.45 -8.92 24.48
CA ASN A 414 1.44 -7.83 24.49
C ASN A 414 2.71 -8.23 25.24
N LEU A 415 3.83 -8.35 24.52
CA LEU A 415 5.14 -8.76 25.02
C LEU A 415 5.99 -7.62 25.58
N ALA A 416 5.50 -6.37 25.62
CA ALA A 416 6.29 -5.20 26.02
C ALA A 416 6.89 -5.34 27.42
N SER A 417 6.19 -5.97 28.37
CA SER A 417 6.70 -6.22 29.73
C SER A 417 7.79 -7.28 29.79
N GLN A 418 7.88 -8.17 28.81
CA GLN A 418 8.80 -9.31 28.77
C GLN A 418 10.07 -8.99 27.99
N MET A 419 9.94 -8.28 26.86
CA MET A 419 11.05 -8.04 25.94
C MET A 419 11.89 -6.81 26.32
N GLY A 420 11.40 -5.94 27.23
CA GLY A 420 12.01 -4.63 27.44
C GLY A 420 11.98 -3.79 26.17
N SER A 421 12.34 -2.52 26.22
CA SER A 421 12.41 -1.68 25.02
C SER A 421 13.66 -2.03 24.19
N GLY A 422 13.63 -3.15 23.47
CA GLY A 422 14.66 -3.46 22.47
C GLY A 422 14.68 -2.46 21.32
N PHE A 423 13.59 -1.73 21.17
CA PHE A 423 13.39 -0.63 20.24
C PHE A 423 13.05 0.62 21.05
N SER A 424 13.74 1.75 20.82
CA SER A 424 13.45 2.96 21.57
C SER A 424 12.38 3.79 20.87
N ASP A 425 11.42 4.32 21.65
CA ASP A 425 10.45 5.31 21.20
C ASP A 425 11.12 6.44 20.41
N ALA A 426 12.34 6.81 20.87
CA ALA A 426 13.17 7.83 20.23
C ALA A 426 13.57 7.46 18.78
N GLU A 427 13.75 6.18 18.45
CA GLU A 427 14.07 5.78 17.07
C GLU A 427 12.84 5.90 16.15
N LEU A 428 11.65 5.49 16.62
CA LEU A 428 10.39 5.67 15.87
C LEU A 428 10.09 7.15 15.65
N LEU A 429 10.16 7.96 16.68
CA LEU A 429 9.95 9.40 16.59
C LEU A 429 11.00 10.08 15.71
N SER A 430 12.26 9.66 15.81
CA SER A 430 13.34 10.17 14.95
C SER A 430 13.10 9.83 13.48
N TRP A 431 12.61 8.62 13.17
CA TRP A 431 12.25 8.25 11.81
C TRP A 431 11.10 9.13 11.28
N PHE A 432 10.05 9.33 12.05
CA PHE A 432 8.92 10.17 11.70
C PHE A 432 9.36 11.63 11.44
N HIS A 433 10.18 12.21 12.31
CA HIS A 433 10.63 13.60 12.14
C HIS A 433 11.61 13.81 10.99
N LYS A 434 12.35 12.77 10.59
CA LYS A 434 13.39 12.86 9.55
C LYS A 434 12.85 13.17 8.16
N GLY A 435 11.63 12.80 7.84
CA GLY A 435 11.05 12.98 6.50
C GLY A 435 9.90 13.97 6.45
N ARG A 436 9.60 14.64 7.56
CA ARG A 436 8.39 15.42 7.72
C ARG A 436 8.34 16.62 6.77
N SER A 437 7.38 16.61 5.87
CA SER A 437 7.04 17.73 4.98
C SER A 437 5.53 18.04 5.09
N LEU A 438 5.05 18.27 6.32
CA LEU A 438 3.64 18.48 6.58
C LEU A 438 3.25 19.94 6.45
N GLU A 439 3.20 20.48 5.22
CA GLU A 439 2.34 21.63 4.95
C GLU A 439 1.05 21.10 4.30
N PRO A 440 -0.09 21.10 5.00
CA PRO A 440 -1.34 20.60 4.43
C PRO A 440 -1.80 21.54 3.33
N VAL A 441 -2.32 20.95 2.26
CA VAL A 441 -3.03 21.73 1.24
C VAL A 441 -4.35 22.21 1.84
N THR A 442 -4.63 23.50 1.78
CA THR A 442 -5.92 24.05 2.19
C THR A 442 -7.00 23.66 1.19
N VAL A 443 -8.08 23.02 1.68
CA VAL A 443 -9.18 22.55 0.83
C VAL A 443 -10.46 23.30 1.21
N ASP A 444 -11.13 23.86 0.21
CA ASP A 444 -12.50 24.36 0.37
C ASP A 444 -13.50 23.22 0.14
N LEU A 445 -13.88 22.55 1.22
CA LEU A 445 -14.89 21.49 1.20
C LEU A 445 -16.29 22.10 1.28
N SER A 446 -17.18 21.66 0.40
CA SER A 446 -18.59 22.02 0.47
C SER A 446 -19.27 21.41 1.71
N THR A 447 -20.44 21.93 2.09
CA THR A 447 -21.23 21.32 3.16
C THR A 447 -21.58 19.85 2.86
N GLU A 448 -21.75 19.51 1.59
CA GLU A 448 -22.00 18.13 1.14
C GLU A 448 -20.76 17.25 1.40
N ASP A 449 -19.56 17.71 1.05
CA ASP A 449 -18.31 17.00 1.31
C ASP A 449 -18.08 16.74 2.80
N VAL A 450 -18.36 17.75 3.64
CA VAL A 450 -18.27 17.61 5.12
C VAL A 450 -19.26 16.57 5.64
N ASN A 451 -20.51 16.61 5.15
CA ASN A 451 -21.51 15.62 5.54
C ASN A 451 -21.13 14.21 5.09
N GLN A 452 -20.48 14.10 3.93
CA GLN A 452 -19.98 12.82 3.42
C GLN A 452 -18.88 12.25 4.33
N LEU A 453 -17.88 13.07 4.70
CA LEU A 453 -16.84 12.67 5.65
C LEU A 453 -17.41 12.22 7.00
N LYS A 454 -18.49 12.89 7.48
CA LYS A 454 -19.20 12.47 8.70
C LYS A 454 -19.89 11.12 8.54
N SER A 455 -20.58 10.91 7.42
CA SER A 455 -21.32 9.67 7.17
C SER A 455 -20.41 8.46 7.06
N LEU A 456 -19.18 8.67 6.61
CA LEU A 456 -18.12 7.66 6.51
C LEU A 456 -17.31 7.52 7.82
N GLY A 457 -17.64 8.29 8.87
CA GLY A 457 -16.96 8.19 10.18
C GLY A 457 -15.60 8.89 10.27
N TYR A 458 -15.18 9.62 9.25
CA TYR A 458 -13.86 10.29 9.22
C TYR A 458 -13.82 11.58 10.04
N ILE A 459 -14.97 12.21 10.30
CA ILE A 459 -15.10 13.41 11.16
C ILE A 459 -16.36 13.32 12.02
N ASN A 460 -16.34 13.90 13.23
CA ASN A 460 -17.45 13.95 14.17
C ASN A 460 -18.42 15.11 13.87
#